data_cb81d440b34c2c5f0a1981713c3c3c51
#
_entry.id   cb81d440b34c2c5f0a1981713c3c3c51
#
_cell.length_a   1.000
_cell.length_b   1.000
_cell.length_c   1.000
_cell.angle_alpha   90.00
_cell.angle_beta   90.00
_cell.angle_gamma   90.00
#
_symmetry.space_group_name_H-M   'P 1'
#
loop_
_entity.id
_entity.type
_entity.pdbx_description
1 polymer ?
#
loop_
_entity_poly.entity_id
_entity_poly.type
_entity_poly.pdbx_seq_one_letter_code
_entity_poly.pdbx_strand_id
1 'polypeptide(L)'
;MQRAAMIVAGATVVALLIPTVRHFRESAPPPPPAARLALAAPPGTELGAGDDPLDLAISPDQREIVFVATQLRRENTVQPASGVSQLWRRRLDSERAEPIPGTEGAQIPAWKQTGNVISFFADGEIKLLTLKSGEVRVVWEAPLPTGATWLRDGSLLFSWAGGTISRLLEGKASDAAPIASGDIKQLFPFALPSSQDFTYVAVPTNGPRVVRLNSSGAELGTASSQAVLAGADREWLLFVKDGTLLADTLGEGRGGRSGLDVPLAFEVGTSSSGRAFFTASSDVLFYAKAAERPRRMMWVDMRGMPVGSVGEFGDYWQVRLAPDDSRLAVTARDPLLRALDVLMVPANGALPSFRLTTSLAADTDPVWSADGRRIAFRSMQRGRPEVLTGPADFRPAGTGDPARYVGTDGDVPTDWRGTEMLVQRRGKSGFDLIRINEATGSLTTIAETPFNETDARWSPDGQLIAYVSDEPGRPDIYVTDGRNERQRVSLSGGTHPRWMRDGSALLFLRGSTVMRAARTGSTFEPPQPLFDIPGVRDFDTAHRSDRIIALLPAQSEPVNNVSVLLNWRSLLPADPDLARNRRRTR
;
A
#
# COMPACT_ATOMS: atom_id res chain seq x y z
N MET A 1 -2.92 25.63 -81.10
CA MET A 1 -2.19 25.66 -79.83
C MET A 1 -3.11 25.65 -78.62
N GLN A 2 -4.22 26.39 -78.54
CA GLN A 2 -5.07 26.40 -77.35
C GLN A 2 -5.69 25.01 -76.94
N ARG A 3 -6.11 24.19 -77.92
CA ARG A 3 -6.70 22.87 -77.65
C ARG A 3 -5.66 21.85 -77.04
N ALA A 4 -4.44 21.94 -77.51
CA ALA A 4 -3.34 21.08 -76.96
C ALA A 4 -2.97 21.48 -75.52
N ALA A 5 -2.96 22.79 -75.22
CA ALA A 5 -2.71 23.30 -73.87
C ALA A 5 -3.80 22.89 -72.86
N MET A 6 -5.07 22.88 -73.29
CA MET A 6 -6.18 22.40 -72.42
C MET A 6 -6.11 20.87 -72.13
N ILE A 7 -5.71 20.05 -73.09
CA ILE A 7 -5.58 18.63 -72.92
C ILE A 7 -4.42 18.33 -71.98
N VAL A 8 -3.28 19.01 -72.07
CA VAL A 8 -2.13 18.87 -71.16
C VAL A 8 -2.50 19.34 -69.75
N ALA A 9 -3.18 20.46 -69.59
CA ALA A 9 -3.67 20.97 -68.32
C ALA A 9 -4.65 19.99 -67.66
N GLY A 10 -5.60 19.43 -68.44
CA GLY A 10 -6.53 18.40 -67.93
C GLY A 10 -5.84 17.13 -67.51
N ALA A 11 -4.86 16.66 -68.29
CA ALA A 11 -4.07 15.47 -67.92
C ALA A 11 -3.21 15.67 -66.64
N THR A 12 -2.67 16.89 -66.45
CA THR A 12 -1.89 17.24 -65.26
C THR A 12 -2.79 17.30 -64.00
N VAL A 13 -4.00 17.85 -64.13
CA VAL A 13 -4.96 17.86 -63.01
C VAL A 13 -5.41 16.47 -62.63
N VAL A 14 -5.68 15.59 -63.58
CA VAL A 14 -6.03 14.19 -63.32
C VAL A 14 -4.85 13.44 -62.72
N ALA A 15 -3.63 13.66 -63.20
CA ALA A 15 -2.43 13.05 -62.69
C ALA A 15 -2.09 13.48 -61.23
N LEU A 16 -2.47 14.66 -60.80
CA LEU A 16 -2.36 15.15 -59.42
C LEU A 16 -3.55 14.72 -58.54
N LEU A 17 -4.74 14.61 -59.11
CA LEU A 17 -5.92 14.15 -58.35
C LEU A 17 -5.85 12.67 -57.92
N ILE A 18 -5.29 11.82 -58.78
CA ILE A 18 -5.17 10.40 -58.47
C ILE A 18 -4.32 10.12 -57.21
N PRO A 19 -3.10 10.64 -57.06
CA PRO A 19 -2.33 10.44 -55.84
C PRO A 19 -2.94 11.14 -54.63
N THR A 20 -3.59 12.31 -54.81
CA THR A 20 -4.27 13.03 -53.74
C THR A 20 -5.47 12.21 -53.22
N VAL A 21 -6.33 11.73 -54.12
CA VAL A 21 -7.47 10.86 -53.73
C VAL A 21 -7.00 9.54 -53.13
N ARG A 22 -5.87 8.97 -53.61
CA ARG A 22 -5.28 7.79 -53.06
C ARG A 22 -4.73 8.04 -51.66
N HIS A 23 -4.04 9.17 -51.44
CA HIS A 23 -3.55 9.60 -50.12
C HIS A 23 -4.68 9.84 -49.13
N PHE A 24 -5.80 10.45 -49.51
CA PHE A 24 -6.98 10.60 -48.67
C PHE A 24 -7.79 9.29 -48.47
N ARG A 25 -7.57 8.28 -49.29
CA ARG A 25 -8.17 6.94 -49.15
C ARG A 25 -7.25 5.94 -48.48
N GLU A 26 -5.97 6.26 -48.27
CA GLU A 26 -5.08 5.42 -47.45
C GLU A 26 -5.63 5.45 -46.04
N SER A 27 -6.25 4.35 -45.63
CA SER A 27 -6.58 4.14 -44.23
C SER A 27 -5.29 4.23 -43.43
N ALA A 28 -5.31 4.97 -42.33
CA ALA A 28 -4.17 4.99 -41.39
C ALA A 28 -3.68 3.57 -41.14
N PRO A 29 -2.36 3.34 -41.11
CA PRO A 29 -1.84 2.02 -40.81
C PRO A 29 -2.45 1.52 -39.49
N PRO A 30 -2.80 0.23 -39.41
CA PRO A 30 -3.37 -0.31 -38.18
C PRO A 30 -2.42 0.01 -37.02
N PRO A 31 -2.95 0.33 -35.86
CA PRO A 31 -2.12 0.60 -34.69
C PRO A 31 -1.20 -0.61 -34.42
N PRO A 32 0.04 -0.36 -33.99
CA PRO A 32 0.95 -1.45 -33.70
C PRO A 32 0.33 -2.38 -32.64
N PRO A 33 0.56 -3.70 -32.73
CA PRO A 33 0.00 -4.65 -31.80
C PRO A 33 0.54 -4.42 -30.38
N ALA A 34 -0.24 -4.84 -29.37
CA ALA A 34 0.22 -4.82 -28.01
C ALA A 34 1.44 -5.73 -27.82
N ALA A 35 2.45 -5.23 -27.11
CA ALA A 35 3.65 -6.00 -26.76
C ALA A 35 3.84 -6.00 -25.23
N ARG A 36 4.16 -7.17 -24.67
CA ARG A 36 4.47 -7.33 -23.24
C ARG A 36 5.96 -7.49 -23.05
N LEU A 37 6.52 -6.67 -22.20
CA LEU A 37 7.93 -6.64 -21.81
C LEU A 37 8.04 -6.70 -20.29
N ALA A 38 9.24 -6.94 -19.77
CA ALA A 38 9.55 -6.83 -18.35
C ALA A 38 10.49 -5.66 -18.08
N LEU A 39 10.24 -4.89 -17.04
CA LEU A 39 11.17 -3.91 -16.51
C LEU A 39 12.08 -4.60 -15.48
N ALA A 40 13.35 -4.76 -15.82
CA ALA A 40 14.33 -5.29 -14.89
C ALA A 40 14.86 -4.18 -13.97
N ALA A 41 15.12 -4.53 -12.70
CA ALA A 41 15.84 -3.66 -11.79
C ALA A 41 17.29 -3.47 -12.23
N PRO A 42 17.91 -2.33 -11.94
CA PRO A 42 19.35 -2.14 -12.11
C PRO A 42 20.15 -3.17 -11.31
N PRO A 43 21.34 -3.58 -11.76
CA PRO A 43 22.16 -4.56 -11.06
C PRO A 43 22.41 -4.16 -9.60
N GLY A 44 22.22 -5.10 -8.67
CA GLY A 44 22.38 -4.88 -7.23
C GLY A 44 21.26 -4.06 -6.57
N THR A 45 20.13 -3.90 -7.24
CA THR A 45 18.94 -3.21 -6.69
C THR A 45 17.68 -4.06 -6.83
N GLU A 46 16.64 -3.66 -6.08
CA GLU A 46 15.26 -4.15 -6.20
C GLU A 46 14.35 -2.98 -6.57
N LEU A 47 13.34 -3.20 -7.43
CA LEU A 47 12.37 -2.16 -7.80
C LEU A 47 11.48 -1.81 -6.62
N GLY A 48 11.20 -0.51 -6.46
CA GLY A 48 10.31 0.03 -5.45
C GLY A 48 10.96 0.31 -4.10
N ALA A 49 10.13 0.70 -3.14
CA ALA A 49 10.48 0.92 -1.75
C ALA A 49 9.53 0.12 -0.85
N GLY A 50 10.07 -0.69 0.05
CA GLY A 50 9.26 -1.50 0.96
C GLY A 50 8.34 -2.49 0.22
N ASP A 51 7.03 -2.41 0.48
CA ASP A 51 6.02 -3.31 -0.11
C ASP A 51 5.47 -2.81 -1.47
N ASP A 52 5.91 -1.64 -1.96
CA ASP A 52 5.47 -1.08 -3.24
C ASP A 52 6.54 -1.28 -4.33
N PRO A 53 6.39 -2.28 -5.22
CA PRO A 53 7.36 -2.55 -6.28
C PRO A 53 7.23 -1.57 -7.46
N LEU A 54 6.22 -0.69 -7.48
CA LEU A 54 5.90 0.17 -8.61
C LEU A 54 5.76 1.64 -8.22
N ASP A 55 6.80 2.20 -7.61
CA ASP A 55 6.95 3.64 -7.49
C ASP A 55 7.63 4.21 -8.75
N LEU A 56 6.81 4.58 -9.74
CA LEU A 56 7.25 4.95 -11.08
C LEU A 56 6.45 6.11 -11.65
N ALA A 57 7.13 7.01 -12.36
CA ALA A 57 6.53 8.06 -13.17
C ALA A 57 7.04 8.00 -14.62
N ILE A 58 6.12 8.22 -15.57
CA ILE A 58 6.41 8.26 -17.01
C ILE A 58 6.60 9.72 -17.41
N SER A 59 7.62 10.02 -18.23
CA SER A 59 7.83 11.38 -18.77
C SER A 59 6.65 11.81 -19.66
N PRO A 60 6.34 13.11 -19.73
CA PRO A 60 5.23 13.62 -20.57
C PRO A 60 5.36 13.28 -22.05
N ASP A 61 6.59 13.14 -22.55
CA ASP A 61 6.89 12.73 -23.93
C ASP A 61 6.91 11.21 -24.13
N GLN A 62 6.68 10.43 -23.05
CA GLN A 62 6.64 8.97 -23.01
C GLN A 62 7.93 8.27 -23.46
N ARG A 63 9.07 8.96 -23.37
CA ARG A 63 10.38 8.41 -23.77
C ARG A 63 11.23 7.93 -22.60
N GLU A 64 10.90 8.38 -21.41
CA GLU A 64 11.67 8.10 -20.20
C GLU A 64 10.76 7.72 -19.05
N ILE A 65 11.34 7.00 -18.10
CA ILE A 65 10.74 6.71 -16.80
C ILE A 65 11.70 7.12 -15.70
N VAL A 66 11.11 7.53 -14.59
CA VAL A 66 11.80 7.63 -13.31
C VAL A 66 11.11 6.66 -12.36
N PHE A 67 11.89 5.86 -11.68
CA PHE A 67 11.38 4.85 -10.77
C PHE A 67 12.24 4.76 -9.52
N VAL A 68 11.65 4.26 -8.46
CA VAL A 68 12.35 3.98 -7.22
C VAL A 68 13.00 2.61 -7.31
N ALA A 69 14.26 2.52 -6.93
CA ALA A 69 14.91 1.25 -6.68
C ALA A 69 15.72 1.31 -5.38
N THR A 70 15.69 0.21 -4.63
CA THR A 70 16.35 0.05 -3.34
C THR A 70 17.61 -0.77 -3.52
N GLN A 71 18.75 -0.32 -3.00
CA GLN A 71 20.00 -1.05 -3.09
C GLN A 71 19.93 -2.34 -2.27
N LEU A 72 20.31 -3.47 -2.89
CA LEU A 72 20.44 -4.75 -2.21
C LEU A 72 21.75 -4.78 -1.42
N ARG A 73 21.68 -5.33 -0.21
CA ARG A 73 22.85 -5.51 0.65
C ARG A 73 23.84 -6.48 -0.01
N ARG A 74 25.10 -6.09 -0.14
CA ARG A 74 26.18 -7.06 -0.44
C ARG A 74 26.45 -7.88 0.83
N GLU A 75 26.36 -9.20 0.72
CA GLU A 75 26.83 -10.11 1.76
C GLU A 75 28.31 -9.80 2.03
N ASN A 76 28.68 -9.49 3.29
CA ASN A 76 30.03 -9.24 3.83
C ASN A 76 30.42 -7.80 4.19
N THR A 77 29.51 -6.87 4.42
CA THR A 77 29.89 -5.60 5.06
C THR A 77 29.25 -5.45 6.44
N VAL A 78 30.07 -5.20 7.46
CA VAL A 78 29.69 -5.01 8.89
C VAL A 78 28.97 -3.65 9.11
N GLN A 79 28.68 -2.88 8.07
CA GLN A 79 27.94 -1.62 8.21
C GLN A 79 26.44 -1.84 8.01
N PRO A 80 25.60 -1.18 8.83
CA PRO A 80 24.14 -1.26 8.71
C PRO A 80 23.72 -0.53 7.42
N ALA A 81 23.62 -1.27 6.32
CA ALA A 81 22.99 -0.74 5.14
C ALA A 81 21.49 -1.09 5.19
N SER A 82 20.69 -0.21 5.76
CA SER A 82 19.30 -0.07 5.35
C SER A 82 19.34 0.15 3.83
N GLY A 83 18.66 -0.70 3.06
CA GLY A 83 18.56 -0.48 1.62
C GLY A 83 17.98 0.90 1.36
N VAL A 84 18.82 1.85 0.96
CA VAL A 84 18.38 3.22 0.69
C VAL A 84 17.65 3.19 -0.65
N SER A 85 16.35 3.49 -0.62
CA SER A 85 15.60 3.74 -1.84
C SER A 85 16.10 5.02 -2.50
N GLN A 86 16.15 5.05 -3.82
CA GLN A 86 16.64 6.18 -4.60
C GLN A 86 15.88 6.25 -5.93
N LEU A 87 15.74 7.43 -6.52
CA LEU A 87 15.23 7.58 -7.87
C LEU A 87 16.30 7.15 -8.89
N TRP A 88 15.84 6.40 -9.88
CA TRP A 88 16.60 5.98 -11.05
C TRP A 88 15.90 6.48 -12.30
N ARG A 89 16.66 6.90 -13.30
CA ARG A 89 16.16 7.35 -14.59
C ARG A 89 16.56 6.35 -15.68
N ARG A 90 15.64 6.04 -16.57
CA ARG A 90 15.86 5.16 -17.72
C ARG A 90 15.09 5.64 -18.93
N ARG A 91 15.70 5.62 -20.09
CA ARG A 91 15.01 5.78 -21.37
C ARG A 91 14.32 4.46 -21.73
N LEU A 92 13.13 4.53 -22.35
CA LEU A 92 12.39 3.34 -22.76
C LEU A 92 13.04 2.57 -23.92
N ASP A 93 13.91 3.24 -24.69
CA ASP A 93 14.69 2.66 -25.77
C ASP A 93 16.09 2.15 -25.32
N SER A 94 16.36 2.12 -24.01
CA SER A 94 17.64 1.73 -23.43
C SER A 94 17.46 0.75 -22.27
N GLU A 95 18.37 -0.18 -22.10
CA GLU A 95 18.43 -1.05 -20.92
C GLU A 95 19.15 -0.41 -19.75
N ARG A 96 19.93 0.66 -20.01
CA ARG A 96 20.73 1.33 -19.00
C ARG A 96 19.86 2.25 -18.15
N ALA A 97 19.89 2.05 -16.84
CA ALA A 97 19.31 2.95 -15.84
C ALA A 97 20.44 3.64 -15.06
N GLU A 98 20.21 4.88 -14.65
CA GLU A 98 21.18 5.68 -13.90
C GLU A 98 20.53 6.19 -12.61
N PRO A 99 21.22 6.08 -11.45
CA PRO A 99 20.72 6.64 -10.20
C PRO A 99 20.75 8.17 -10.24
N ILE A 100 19.81 8.81 -9.58
CA ILE A 100 19.74 10.27 -9.46
C ILE A 100 20.23 10.67 -8.07
N PRO A 101 21.42 11.27 -7.94
CA PRO A 101 21.97 11.69 -6.64
C PRO A 101 21.06 12.69 -5.91
N GLY A 102 21.05 12.66 -4.56
CA GLY A 102 20.23 13.55 -3.72
C GLY A 102 18.75 13.17 -3.64
N THR A 103 18.41 11.96 -4.09
CA THR A 103 17.04 11.43 -4.03
C THR A 103 16.91 10.23 -3.11
N GLU A 104 17.82 10.10 -2.14
CA GLU A 104 17.79 9.05 -1.14
C GLU A 104 16.50 9.11 -0.31
N GLY A 105 15.91 7.97 -0.03
CA GLY A 105 14.61 7.86 0.66
C GLY A 105 13.39 8.15 -0.22
N ALA A 106 13.59 8.37 -1.52
CA ALA A 106 12.50 8.76 -2.43
C ALA A 106 11.38 7.72 -2.53
N GLN A 107 10.15 8.25 -2.59
CA GLN A 107 8.89 7.53 -2.81
C GLN A 107 7.95 8.37 -3.68
N ILE A 108 7.01 7.75 -4.34
CA ILE A 108 5.90 8.38 -5.09
C ILE A 108 6.38 9.51 -6.01
N PRO A 109 7.23 9.22 -6.99
CA PRO A 109 7.65 10.23 -7.96
C PRO A 109 6.46 10.67 -8.82
N ALA A 110 6.39 11.96 -9.14
CA ALA A 110 5.44 12.48 -10.11
C ALA A 110 6.14 13.48 -11.05
N TRP A 111 5.96 13.28 -12.35
CA TRP A 111 6.61 14.08 -13.38
C TRP A 111 5.76 15.30 -13.76
N LYS A 112 6.35 16.50 -13.73
CA LYS A 112 5.68 17.71 -14.13
C LYS A 112 5.54 17.76 -15.66
N GLN A 113 4.40 18.27 -16.16
CA GLN A 113 4.09 18.35 -17.60
C GLN A 113 5.15 19.07 -18.44
N THR A 114 5.93 19.97 -17.84
CA THR A 114 7.06 20.65 -18.51
C THR A 114 8.25 19.73 -18.82
N GLY A 115 8.26 18.50 -18.30
CA GLY A 115 9.30 17.50 -18.55
C GLY A 115 10.64 17.70 -17.83
N ASN A 116 10.81 18.77 -17.05
CA ASN A 116 12.09 19.09 -16.40
C ASN A 116 12.07 19.00 -14.87
N VAL A 117 10.92 18.79 -14.25
CA VAL A 117 10.77 18.76 -12.80
C VAL A 117 10.05 17.48 -12.39
N ILE A 118 10.58 16.83 -11.37
CA ILE A 118 9.98 15.67 -10.70
C ILE A 118 9.74 16.06 -9.26
N SER A 119 8.53 15.82 -8.75
CA SER A 119 8.27 15.82 -7.31
C SER A 119 8.42 14.41 -6.76
N PHE A 120 8.90 14.29 -5.55
CA PHE A 120 8.98 13.03 -4.81
C PHE A 120 8.89 13.30 -3.31
N PHE A 121 8.56 12.27 -2.55
CA PHE A 121 8.56 12.34 -1.09
C PHE A 121 9.81 11.64 -0.56
N ALA A 122 10.43 12.27 0.43
CA ALA A 122 11.52 11.68 1.23
C ALA A 122 11.58 12.37 2.58
N ASP A 123 11.87 11.62 3.65
CA ASP A 123 12.07 12.14 5.02
C ASP A 123 10.86 12.92 5.59
N GLY A 124 9.63 12.60 5.13
CA GLY A 124 8.42 13.32 5.54
C GLY A 124 8.20 14.65 4.82
N GLU A 125 8.93 14.90 3.74
CA GLU A 125 8.91 16.14 2.96
C GLU A 125 8.57 15.88 1.49
N ILE A 126 7.98 16.90 0.85
CA ILE A 126 7.88 16.97 -0.61
C ILE A 126 9.13 17.69 -1.12
N LYS A 127 9.87 17.01 -2.00
CA LYS A 127 11.06 17.52 -2.65
C LYS A 127 10.84 17.67 -4.15
N LEU A 128 11.42 18.70 -4.75
CA LEU A 128 11.43 18.92 -6.19
C LEU A 128 12.85 18.74 -6.72
N LEU A 129 12.99 17.85 -7.69
CA LEU A 129 14.21 17.65 -8.47
C LEU A 129 14.08 18.38 -9.80
N THR A 130 15.04 19.24 -10.13
CA THR A 130 15.20 19.85 -11.45
C THR A 130 16.18 19.01 -12.26
N LEU A 131 15.71 18.26 -13.25
CA LEU A 131 16.52 17.28 -13.99
C LEU A 131 17.75 17.88 -14.71
N LYS A 132 17.64 19.12 -15.22
CA LYS A 132 18.77 19.76 -15.93
C LYS A 132 19.92 20.18 -15.03
N SER A 133 19.62 20.64 -13.82
CA SER A 133 20.63 21.10 -12.85
C SER A 133 21.02 20.04 -11.85
N GLY A 134 20.22 19.00 -11.65
CA GLY A 134 20.36 18.05 -10.56
C GLY A 134 19.97 18.63 -9.19
N GLU A 135 19.43 19.85 -9.14
CA GLU A 135 19.06 20.53 -7.90
C GLU A 135 17.84 19.88 -7.26
N VAL A 136 17.97 19.56 -5.97
CA VAL A 136 16.87 19.06 -5.12
C VAL A 136 16.54 20.13 -4.06
N ARG A 137 15.28 20.50 -3.94
CA ARG A 137 14.81 21.45 -2.92
C ARG A 137 13.57 20.96 -2.21
N VAL A 138 13.48 21.18 -0.93
CA VAL A 138 12.28 20.95 -0.11
C VAL A 138 11.26 22.06 -0.41
N VAL A 139 10.00 21.68 -0.57
CA VAL A 139 8.91 22.63 -0.85
C VAL A 139 7.76 22.55 0.14
N TRP A 140 7.59 21.43 0.84
CA TRP A 140 6.53 21.26 1.82
C TRP A 140 6.80 20.06 2.75
N GLU A 141 6.26 20.11 3.98
CA GLU A 141 6.22 18.96 4.88
C GLU A 141 4.97 18.13 4.62
N ALA A 142 5.12 16.85 4.35
CA ALA A 142 4.02 15.93 4.08
C ALA A 142 4.37 14.53 4.60
N PRO A 143 4.11 14.27 5.86
CA PRO A 143 4.34 12.95 6.42
C PRO A 143 3.34 11.93 5.87
N LEU A 144 3.77 10.66 5.68
CA LEU A 144 2.96 9.54 5.20
C LEU A 144 2.18 9.85 3.89
N PRO A 145 2.89 10.11 2.79
CA PRO A 145 2.26 10.39 1.52
C PRO A 145 1.50 9.16 1.01
N THR A 146 0.39 9.39 0.32
CA THR A 146 -0.38 8.33 -0.33
C THR A 146 -0.42 8.47 -1.85
N GLY A 147 -0.25 9.68 -2.39
CA GLY A 147 -0.22 9.93 -3.82
C GLY A 147 0.13 11.37 -4.16
N ALA A 148 0.62 11.60 -5.39
CA ALA A 148 0.86 12.92 -5.94
C ALA A 148 0.65 12.94 -7.45
N THR A 149 0.22 14.10 -7.98
CA THR A 149 0.09 14.35 -9.42
C THR A 149 0.18 15.84 -9.73
N TRP A 150 0.67 16.18 -10.93
CA TRP A 150 0.77 17.55 -11.38
C TRP A 150 -0.44 17.94 -12.25
N LEU A 151 -1.06 19.08 -11.95
CA LEU A 151 -2.04 19.71 -12.81
C LEU A 151 -1.38 20.50 -13.93
N ARG A 152 -2.15 20.81 -14.98
CA ARG A 152 -1.69 21.58 -16.14
C ARG A 152 -1.23 23.00 -15.81
N ASP A 153 -1.81 23.63 -14.79
CA ASP A 153 -1.42 24.96 -14.34
C ASP A 153 -0.10 24.99 -13.55
N GLY A 154 0.51 23.83 -13.38
CA GLY A 154 1.79 23.69 -12.67
C GLY A 154 1.67 23.57 -11.17
N SER A 155 0.46 23.43 -10.62
CA SER A 155 0.27 23.05 -9.22
C SER A 155 0.43 21.55 -9.00
N LEU A 156 0.95 21.17 -7.82
CA LEU A 156 1.07 19.79 -7.38
C LEU A 156 -0.10 19.44 -6.46
N LEU A 157 -0.85 18.42 -6.83
CA LEU A 157 -1.79 17.78 -5.92
C LEU A 157 -1.08 16.67 -5.16
N PHE A 158 -1.34 16.56 -3.88
CA PHE A 158 -0.85 15.46 -3.07
C PHE A 158 -1.86 15.08 -1.99
N SER A 159 -1.84 13.82 -1.63
CA SER A 159 -2.62 13.28 -0.52
C SER A 159 -1.69 12.62 0.50
N TRP A 160 -2.08 12.64 1.74
CA TRP A 160 -1.35 12.10 2.87
C TRP A 160 -2.29 11.36 3.83
N ALA A 161 -1.77 10.64 4.79
CA ALA A 161 -2.57 9.83 5.70
C ALA A 161 -3.59 10.63 6.54
N GLY A 162 -3.39 11.95 6.67
CA GLY A 162 -4.32 12.88 7.32
C GLY A 162 -5.67 13.06 6.62
N GLY A 163 -5.82 12.59 5.38
CA GLY A 163 -7.12 12.33 4.77
C GLY A 163 -7.66 13.35 3.78
N THR A 164 -6.99 14.47 3.51
CA THR A 164 -7.40 15.44 2.49
C THR A 164 -6.43 15.49 1.33
N ILE A 165 -6.93 15.96 0.17
CA ILE A 165 -6.06 16.31 -0.97
C ILE A 165 -5.73 17.77 -0.87
N SER A 166 -4.44 18.07 -0.83
CA SER A 166 -3.91 19.43 -0.81
C SER A 166 -3.33 19.79 -2.18
N ARG A 167 -3.41 21.07 -2.51
CA ARG A 167 -2.86 21.67 -3.72
C ARG A 167 -1.73 22.61 -3.36
N LEU A 168 -0.55 22.36 -3.88
CA LEU A 168 0.63 23.18 -3.68
C LEU A 168 0.91 24.00 -4.94
N LEU A 169 0.85 25.32 -4.84
CA LEU A 169 1.20 26.26 -5.89
C LEU A 169 2.10 27.35 -5.29
N GLU A 170 3.26 27.61 -5.92
CA GLU A 170 4.21 28.64 -5.50
C GLU A 170 4.57 28.61 -4.01
N GLY A 171 4.69 27.41 -3.43
CA GLY A 171 5.03 27.23 -2.01
C GLY A 171 3.87 27.46 -1.02
N LYS A 172 2.63 27.60 -1.52
CA LYS A 172 1.41 27.70 -0.69
C LYS A 172 0.54 26.47 -0.90
N ALA A 173 0.14 25.83 0.21
CA ALA A 173 -0.83 24.74 0.18
C ALA A 173 -2.25 25.25 0.46
N SER A 174 -3.23 24.64 -0.20
CA SER A 174 -4.65 24.83 0.03
C SER A 174 -5.41 23.53 -0.18
N ASP A 175 -6.59 23.40 0.38
CA ASP A 175 -7.45 22.24 0.10
C ASP A 175 -7.84 22.21 -1.38
N ALA A 176 -7.64 21.07 -2.02
CA ALA A 176 -7.91 20.89 -3.45
C ALA A 176 -9.33 20.43 -3.74
N ALA A 177 -9.92 19.67 -2.82
CA ALA A 177 -11.30 19.20 -2.93
C ALA A 177 -11.95 19.17 -1.55
N PRO A 178 -13.19 19.67 -1.42
CA PRO A 178 -13.92 19.55 -0.16
C PRO A 178 -14.22 18.06 0.12
N ILE A 179 -14.15 17.68 1.39
CA ILE A 179 -14.61 16.36 1.81
C ILE A 179 -16.12 16.32 1.67
N ALA A 180 -16.64 15.42 0.84
CA ALA A 180 -18.08 15.23 0.70
C ALA A 180 -18.68 14.70 2.03
N SER A 181 -19.93 15.03 2.30
CA SER A 181 -20.64 14.52 3.47
C SER A 181 -20.64 13.00 3.48
N GLY A 182 -20.09 12.42 4.57
CA GLY A 182 -19.95 10.96 4.74
C GLY A 182 -18.60 10.37 4.30
N ASP A 183 -17.71 11.13 3.65
CA ASP A 183 -16.35 10.70 3.38
C ASP A 183 -15.43 11.06 4.54
N ILE A 184 -14.51 10.15 4.88
CA ILE A 184 -13.53 10.36 5.96
C ILE A 184 -12.13 10.61 5.43
N LYS A 185 -11.82 10.17 4.20
CA LYS A 185 -10.50 10.35 3.56
C LYS A 185 -10.62 10.49 2.06
N GLN A 186 -9.69 11.24 1.50
CA GLN A 186 -9.46 11.38 0.06
C GLN A 186 -8.02 10.95 -0.24
N LEU A 187 -7.84 9.99 -1.14
CA LEU A 187 -6.55 9.36 -1.40
C LEU A 187 -6.27 9.33 -2.91
N PHE A 188 -4.99 9.21 -3.26
CA PHE A 188 -4.53 8.90 -4.62
C PHE A 188 -5.09 9.84 -5.69
N PRO A 189 -4.80 11.17 -5.63
CA PRO A 189 -5.21 12.08 -6.69
C PRO A 189 -4.52 11.70 -8.00
N PHE A 190 -5.26 11.78 -9.12
CA PHE A 190 -4.71 11.56 -10.44
C PHE A 190 -5.28 12.60 -11.42
N ALA A 191 -4.40 13.46 -11.98
CA ALA A 191 -4.78 14.52 -12.90
C ALA A 191 -5.32 13.97 -14.22
N LEU A 192 -6.36 14.60 -14.75
CA LEU A 192 -6.87 14.31 -16.07
C LEU A 192 -5.95 14.92 -17.14
N PRO A 193 -5.56 14.16 -18.17
CA PRO A 193 -4.68 14.68 -19.22
C PRO A 193 -5.26 15.86 -20.00
N SER A 194 -6.58 15.93 -20.13
CA SER A 194 -7.29 16.90 -20.99
C SER A 194 -7.78 18.16 -20.27
N SER A 195 -7.87 18.15 -18.93
CA SER A 195 -8.46 19.25 -18.15
C SER A 195 -7.67 19.63 -16.91
N GLN A 196 -8.21 20.50 -16.06
CA GLN A 196 -7.70 20.80 -14.71
C GLN A 196 -8.33 19.90 -13.66
N ASP A 197 -9.15 18.94 -14.09
CA ASP A 197 -9.81 18.02 -13.20
C ASP A 197 -8.88 16.87 -12.78
N PHE A 198 -9.28 16.16 -11.75
CA PHE A 198 -8.59 14.98 -11.26
C PHE A 198 -9.58 13.97 -10.68
N THR A 199 -9.20 12.71 -10.70
CA THR A 199 -9.88 11.65 -9.96
C THR A 199 -9.22 11.46 -8.61
N TYR A 200 -9.98 10.96 -7.66
CA TYR A 200 -9.47 10.55 -6.35
C TYR A 200 -10.29 9.41 -5.77
N VAL A 201 -9.73 8.71 -4.81
CA VAL A 201 -10.46 7.69 -4.05
C VAL A 201 -11.03 8.30 -2.79
N ALA A 202 -12.34 8.32 -2.68
CA ALA A 202 -13.04 8.67 -1.46
C ALA A 202 -13.21 7.42 -0.59
N VAL A 203 -12.96 7.57 0.70
CA VAL A 203 -13.19 6.54 1.71
C VAL A 203 -14.40 6.96 2.53
N PRO A 204 -15.59 6.40 2.30
CA PRO A 204 -16.78 6.75 3.08
C PRO A 204 -16.72 6.16 4.49
N THR A 205 -17.49 6.74 5.41
CA THR A 205 -17.65 6.20 6.77
C THR A 205 -18.21 4.78 6.75
N ASN A 206 -19.14 4.52 5.82
CA ASN A 206 -19.75 3.22 5.62
C ASN A 206 -19.71 2.86 4.13
N GLY A 207 -19.33 1.64 3.81
CA GLY A 207 -19.34 1.13 2.45
C GLY A 207 -17.95 1.00 1.81
N PRO A 208 -17.91 0.61 0.54
CA PRO A 208 -16.66 0.42 -0.19
C PRO A 208 -16.03 1.77 -0.57
N ARG A 209 -14.73 1.75 -0.87
CA ARG A 209 -14.04 2.90 -1.48
C ARG A 209 -14.65 3.20 -2.84
N VAL A 210 -14.80 4.50 -3.16
CA VAL A 210 -15.35 4.96 -4.43
C VAL A 210 -14.39 5.91 -5.13
N VAL A 211 -14.31 5.82 -6.45
CA VAL A 211 -13.57 6.80 -7.27
C VAL A 211 -14.49 7.95 -7.59
N ARG A 212 -14.02 9.18 -7.36
CA ARG A 212 -14.77 10.41 -7.66
C ARG A 212 -14.01 11.33 -8.60
N LEU A 213 -14.75 12.12 -9.34
CA LEU A 213 -14.25 13.25 -10.13
C LEU A 213 -14.41 14.54 -9.31
N ASN A 214 -13.35 15.35 -9.20
CA ASN A 214 -13.36 16.52 -8.33
C ASN A 214 -14.37 17.61 -8.76
N SER A 215 -14.53 17.86 -10.06
CA SER A 215 -15.37 18.95 -10.57
C SER A 215 -16.87 18.73 -10.37
N SER A 216 -17.34 17.49 -10.38
CA SER A 216 -18.76 17.15 -10.24
C SER A 216 -19.12 16.41 -8.97
N GLY A 217 -18.12 15.90 -8.23
CA GLY A 217 -18.32 14.94 -7.14
C GLY A 217 -18.91 13.61 -7.59
N ALA A 218 -19.00 13.40 -8.93
CA ALA A 218 -19.62 12.21 -9.49
C ALA A 218 -18.85 10.95 -9.12
N GLU A 219 -19.58 9.92 -8.70
CA GLU A 219 -19.04 8.60 -8.44
C GLU A 219 -18.81 7.87 -9.77
N LEU A 220 -17.54 7.57 -10.05
CA LEU A 220 -17.14 6.80 -11.23
C LEU A 220 -17.24 5.30 -10.98
N GLY A 221 -17.49 4.89 -9.75
CA GLY A 221 -17.68 3.49 -9.36
C GLY A 221 -16.82 3.07 -8.18
N THR A 222 -17.05 1.85 -7.69
CA THR A 222 -16.25 1.24 -6.63
C THR A 222 -14.92 0.76 -7.21
N ALA A 223 -13.83 1.03 -6.51
CA ALA A 223 -12.52 0.50 -6.83
C ALA A 223 -11.75 0.20 -5.54
N SER A 224 -10.94 -0.83 -5.57
CA SER A 224 -10.06 -1.15 -4.43
C SER A 224 -8.88 -0.18 -4.30
N SER A 225 -8.59 0.63 -5.35
CA SER A 225 -7.41 1.50 -5.44
C SER A 225 -7.66 2.73 -6.29
N GLN A 226 -6.58 3.48 -6.59
CA GLN A 226 -6.62 4.62 -7.52
C GLN A 226 -7.22 4.27 -8.88
N ALA A 227 -7.72 5.29 -9.55
CA ALA A 227 -8.10 5.23 -10.95
C ALA A 227 -7.26 6.20 -11.77
N VAL A 228 -6.74 5.74 -12.89
CA VAL A 228 -5.86 6.46 -13.80
C VAL A 228 -6.63 6.72 -15.10
N LEU A 229 -6.67 7.96 -15.55
CA LEU A 229 -7.18 8.30 -16.88
C LEU A 229 -6.02 8.36 -17.88
N ALA A 230 -6.12 7.59 -18.93
CA ALA A 230 -5.09 7.47 -19.95
C ALA A 230 -5.70 7.37 -21.35
N GLY A 231 -5.00 7.91 -22.35
CA GLY A 231 -5.42 7.91 -23.75
C GLY A 231 -5.17 9.27 -24.41
N ALA A 232 -4.91 9.28 -25.72
CA ALA A 232 -4.69 10.51 -26.48
C ALA A 232 -5.98 11.06 -27.08
N ASP A 233 -6.76 10.20 -27.74
CA ASP A 233 -7.97 10.58 -28.49
C ASP A 233 -9.24 10.35 -27.68
N ARG A 234 -9.21 9.39 -26.78
CA ARG A 234 -10.29 9.04 -25.86
C ARG A 234 -9.69 8.68 -24.51
N GLU A 235 -10.23 9.26 -23.46
CA GLU A 235 -9.80 8.96 -22.09
C GLU A 235 -10.41 7.64 -21.62
N TRP A 236 -9.53 6.70 -21.23
CA TRP A 236 -9.89 5.43 -20.64
C TRP A 236 -9.63 5.49 -19.16
N LEU A 237 -10.62 5.09 -18.38
CA LEU A 237 -10.50 4.94 -16.94
C LEU A 237 -9.91 3.56 -16.64
N LEU A 238 -8.69 3.54 -16.12
CA LEU A 238 -8.01 2.33 -15.65
C LEU A 238 -8.13 2.22 -14.14
N PHE A 239 -8.54 1.07 -13.65
CA PHE A 239 -8.71 0.83 -12.21
C PHE A 239 -8.57 -0.65 -11.90
N VAL A 240 -8.26 -0.99 -10.64
CA VAL A 240 -8.16 -2.37 -10.17
C VAL A 240 -9.39 -2.75 -9.36
N LYS A 241 -9.99 -3.87 -9.72
CA LYS A 241 -11.08 -4.50 -8.98
C LYS A 241 -10.77 -5.99 -8.81
N ASP A 242 -10.77 -6.45 -7.57
CA ASP A 242 -10.50 -7.85 -7.21
C ASP A 242 -9.19 -8.40 -7.86
N GLY A 243 -8.12 -7.59 -7.83
CA GLY A 243 -6.83 -7.93 -8.42
C GLY A 243 -6.78 -7.90 -9.95
N THR A 244 -7.86 -7.54 -10.64
CA THR A 244 -7.90 -7.40 -12.09
C THR A 244 -7.81 -5.93 -12.48
N LEU A 245 -6.85 -5.56 -13.32
CA LEU A 245 -6.77 -4.24 -13.94
C LEU A 245 -7.74 -4.18 -15.11
N LEU A 246 -8.69 -3.27 -15.01
CA LEU A 246 -9.77 -3.07 -15.96
C LEU A 246 -9.63 -1.72 -16.66
N ALA A 247 -10.06 -1.66 -17.91
CA ALA A 247 -10.24 -0.43 -18.67
C ALA A 247 -11.73 -0.23 -18.96
N ASP A 248 -12.21 0.98 -18.72
CA ASP A 248 -13.57 1.41 -19.03
C ASP A 248 -13.54 2.83 -19.63
N THR A 249 -14.64 3.32 -20.17
CA THR A 249 -14.77 4.70 -20.62
C THR A 249 -15.70 5.50 -19.72
N LEU A 250 -15.49 6.80 -19.64
CA LEU A 250 -16.48 7.68 -19.02
C LEU A 250 -17.73 7.73 -19.91
N GLY A 251 -18.91 7.54 -19.30
CA GLY A 251 -20.19 7.61 -20.02
C GLY A 251 -20.52 9.02 -20.46
N GLU A 252 -21.28 9.16 -21.54
CA GLU A 252 -21.85 10.46 -21.97
C GLU A 252 -22.88 10.95 -20.93
N GLY A 253 -22.73 12.18 -20.46
CA GLY A 253 -23.61 12.80 -19.47
C GLY A 253 -23.01 12.78 -18.05
N ARG A 254 -23.77 13.14 -17.04
CA ARG A 254 -23.36 13.45 -15.66
C ARG A 254 -22.55 12.37 -14.90
N GLY A 255 -21.37 11.97 -15.45
CA GLY A 255 -20.34 11.30 -14.67
C GLY A 255 -20.68 9.88 -14.21
N GLY A 256 -20.64 8.93 -15.12
CA GLY A 256 -20.69 7.51 -14.81
C GLY A 256 -19.74 6.74 -15.73
N ARG A 257 -19.42 5.50 -15.38
CA ARG A 257 -18.66 4.58 -16.25
C ARG A 257 -19.57 3.98 -17.31
N SER A 258 -18.96 3.57 -18.42
CA SER A 258 -19.70 2.87 -19.47
C SER A 258 -20.08 1.43 -19.08
N GLY A 259 -19.37 0.80 -18.16
CA GLY A 259 -19.56 -0.57 -17.72
C GLY A 259 -18.99 -1.62 -18.69
N LEU A 260 -18.03 -1.23 -19.53
CA LEU A 260 -17.34 -2.14 -20.44
C LEU A 260 -16.44 -3.13 -19.70
N ASP A 261 -15.72 -2.69 -18.67
CA ASP A 261 -14.86 -3.47 -17.80
C ASP A 261 -13.94 -4.44 -18.59
N VAL A 262 -13.14 -3.90 -19.52
CA VAL A 262 -12.22 -4.70 -20.35
C VAL A 262 -10.98 -5.10 -19.54
N PRO A 263 -10.70 -6.39 -19.33
CA PRO A 263 -9.53 -6.80 -18.55
C PRO A 263 -8.24 -6.64 -19.34
N LEU A 264 -7.24 -5.99 -18.74
CA LEU A 264 -5.89 -5.78 -19.29
C LEU A 264 -4.83 -6.65 -18.61
N ALA A 265 -4.93 -6.81 -17.29
CA ALA A 265 -4.00 -7.61 -16.50
C ALA A 265 -4.69 -8.24 -15.29
N PHE A 266 -4.16 -9.38 -14.84
CA PHE A 266 -4.64 -10.13 -13.68
C PHE A 266 -3.59 -10.16 -12.58
N GLU A 267 -4.03 -10.42 -11.35
CA GLU A 267 -3.18 -10.52 -10.16
C GLU A 267 -2.38 -9.24 -9.87
N VAL A 268 -2.92 -8.08 -10.27
CA VAL A 268 -2.29 -6.79 -9.97
C VAL A 268 -2.34 -6.55 -8.46
N GLY A 269 -1.17 -6.32 -7.88
CA GLY A 269 -1.01 -6.13 -6.45
C GLY A 269 -1.48 -4.77 -5.97
N THR A 270 -1.61 -4.66 -4.64
CA THR A 270 -1.90 -3.41 -3.94
C THR A 270 -0.98 -3.28 -2.73
N SER A 271 -0.56 -2.06 -2.43
CA SER A 271 0.19 -1.74 -1.21
C SER A 271 -0.70 -1.84 0.04
N SER A 272 -0.10 -1.77 1.21
CA SER A 272 -0.83 -1.71 2.49
C SER A 272 -1.74 -0.48 2.61
N SER A 273 -1.41 0.63 1.94
CA SER A 273 -2.28 1.82 1.84
C SER A 273 -3.48 1.60 0.91
N GLY A 274 -3.46 0.54 0.08
CA GLY A 274 -4.46 0.23 -0.93
C GLY A 274 -4.19 0.86 -2.30
N ARG A 275 -2.98 1.37 -2.56
CA ARG A 275 -2.56 1.81 -3.88
C ARG A 275 -2.27 0.59 -4.75
N ALA A 276 -2.88 0.48 -5.93
CA ALA A 276 -2.60 -0.61 -6.84
C ALA A 276 -1.28 -0.39 -7.59
N PHE A 277 -0.63 -1.48 -7.91
CA PHE A 277 0.65 -1.47 -8.60
C PHE A 277 0.46 -1.34 -10.10
N PHE A 278 0.00 -0.16 -10.54
CA PHE A 278 -0.04 0.20 -11.95
C PHE A 278 0.05 1.71 -12.16
N THR A 279 0.57 2.09 -13.31
CA THR A 279 0.51 3.45 -13.86
C THR A 279 0.48 3.37 -15.39
N ALA A 280 -0.12 4.36 -16.02
CA ALA A 280 -0.31 4.36 -17.48
C ALA A 280 -0.14 5.75 -18.09
N SER A 281 0.27 5.73 -19.34
CA SER A 281 0.18 6.85 -20.29
C SER A 281 -0.67 6.46 -21.49
N SER A 282 -0.68 7.28 -22.56
CA SER A 282 -1.45 6.97 -23.77
C SER A 282 -1.13 5.61 -24.38
N ASP A 283 0.14 5.20 -24.38
CA ASP A 283 0.58 4.01 -25.11
C ASP A 283 1.30 2.98 -24.24
N VAL A 284 1.69 3.35 -23.03
CA VAL A 284 2.47 2.49 -22.14
C VAL A 284 1.72 2.31 -20.82
N LEU A 285 1.60 1.06 -20.42
CA LEU A 285 1.02 0.65 -19.14
C LEU A 285 2.07 -0.16 -18.38
N PHE A 286 2.39 0.26 -17.17
CA PHE A 286 3.19 -0.49 -16.21
C PHE A 286 2.28 -1.11 -15.17
N TYR A 287 2.52 -2.35 -14.82
CA TYR A 287 1.83 -3.00 -13.71
C TYR A 287 2.73 -4.05 -13.06
N ALA A 288 2.49 -4.31 -11.79
CA ALA A 288 3.16 -5.36 -11.06
C ALA A 288 2.14 -6.27 -10.37
N LYS A 289 2.47 -7.56 -10.32
CA LYS A 289 1.72 -8.50 -9.50
C LYS A 289 2.01 -8.23 -8.03
N ALA A 290 1.08 -8.61 -7.16
CA ALA A 290 1.39 -8.71 -5.75
C ALA A 290 2.61 -9.62 -5.59
N ALA A 291 3.70 -9.09 -5.05
CA ALA A 291 4.83 -9.94 -4.74
C ALA A 291 4.37 -10.92 -3.64
N GLU A 292 4.22 -12.19 -4.00
CA GLU A 292 4.19 -13.25 -3.01
C GLU A 292 5.60 -13.29 -2.42
N ARG A 293 5.84 -12.54 -1.36
CA ARG A 293 7.09 -12.62 -0.60
C ARG A 293 6.84 -13.63 0.52
N PRO A 294 7.12 -14.92 0.31
CA PRO A 294 7.01 -15.89 1.37
C PRO A 294 7.93 -15.44 2.51
N ARG A 295 7.42 -15.49 3.70
CA ARG A 295 8.17 -15.15 4.92
C ARG A 295 8.46 -16.40 5.71
N ARG A 296 9.47 -16.33 6.53
CA ARG A 296 9.78 -17.34 7.52
C ARG A 296 9.79 -16.73 8.91
N MET A 297 9.33 -17.46 9.87
CA MET A 297 9.48 -17.12 11.28
C MET A 297 10.91 -17.43 11.70
N MET A 298 11.62 -16.42 12.19
CA MET A 298 13.02 -16.53 12.60
C MET A 298 13.17 -16.09 14.04
N TRP A 299 13.80 -16.93 14.85
CA TRP A 299 14.33 -16.50 16.13
C TRP A 299 15.55 -15.62 15.90
N VAL A 300 15.59 -14.47 16.56
CA VAL A 300 16.67 -13.48 16.46
C VAL A 300 17.10 -13.14 17.88
N ASP A 301 18.40 -13.13 18.15
CA ASP A 301 18.95 -12.71 19.44
C ASP A 301 18.95 -11.17 19.57
N MET A 302 19.27 -10.66 20.77
CA MET A 302 19.29 -9.22 21.03
C MET A 302 20.47 -8.48 20.39
N ARG A 303 21.24 -9.15 19.53
CA ARG A 303 22.28 -8.57 18.66
C ARG A 303 21.84 -8.51 17.20
N GLY A 304 20.60 -8.97 16.90
CA GLY A 304 20.07 -9.04 15.55
C GLY A 304 20.50 -10.27 14.75
N MET A 305 21.13 -11.26 15.40
CA MET A 305 21.60 -12.45 14.71
C MET A 305 20.51 -13.54 14.70
N PRO A 306 20.22 -14.14 13.52
CA PRO A 306 19.32 -15.28 13.43
C PRO A 306 19.88 -16.48 14.22
N VAL A 307 19.08 -17.03 15.13
CA VAL A 307 19.46 -18.18 15.97
C VAL A 307 18.64 -19.45 15.68
N GLY A 308 17.69 -19.37 14.78
CA GLY A 308 16.90 -20.51 14.33
C GLY A 308 15.65 -20.10 13.55
N SER A 309 15.12 -21.02 12.76
CA SER A 309 13.88 -20.81 12.01
C SER A 309 12.75 -21.69 12.55
N VAL A 310 11.52 -21.24 12.39
CA VAL A 310 10.31 -21.95 12.80
C VAL A 310 9.38 -22.10 11.61
N GLY A 311 8.90 -23.31 11.37
CA GLY A 311 7.96 -23.61 10.28
C GLY A 311 8.57 -23.46 8.88
N GLU A 312 7.71 -23.57 7.89
CA GLU A 312 8.03 -23.42 6.49
C GLU A 312 7.87 -21.95 6.02
N PHE A 313 8.24 -21.68 4.78
CA PHE A 313 7.91 -20.40 4.15
C PHE A 313 6.42 -20.31 3.85
N GLY A 314 5.83 -19.14 4.09
CA GLY A 314 4.42 -18.88 3.82
C GLY A 314 4.11 -17.38 3.68
N ASP A 315 2.92 -17.05 3.23
CA ASP A 315 2.43 -15.66 3.19
C ASP A 315 1.93 -15.26 4.58
N TYR A 316 2.90 -15.00 5.49
CA TYR A 316 2.67 -14.64 6.89
C TYR A 316 2.56 -13.12 7.07
N TRP A 317 1.57 -12.71 7.87
CA TRP A 317 1.24 -11.30 8.07
C TRP A 317 1.52 -10.80 9.48
N GLN A 318 1.23 -11.61 10.48
CA GLN A 318 1.39 -11.28 11.90
C GLN A 318 1.87 -12.51 12.66
N VAL A 319 2.62 -12.29 13.73
CA VAL A 319 3.09 -13.36 14.64
C VAL A 319 2.90 -12.93 16.08
N ARG A 320 2.33 -13.83 16.89
CA ARG A 320 2.15 -13.65 18.34
C ARG A 320 2.61 -14.88 19.07
N LEU A 321 3.55 -14.68 19.97
CA LEU A 321 4.11 -15.75 20.79
C LEU A 321 3.20 -16.04 21.98
N ALA A 322 2.96 -17.31 22.26
CA ALA A 322 2.23 -17.72 23.46
C ALA A 322 3.00 -17.33 24.74
N PRO A 323 2.32 -17.06 25.87
CA PRO A 323 2.97 -16.63 27.11
C PRO A 323 3.98 -17.64 27.67
N ASP A 324 3.92 -18.90 27.25
CA ASP A 324 4.85 -19.96 27.62
C ASP A 324 5.97 -20.21 26.60
N ASP A 325 6.05 -19.42 25.55
CA ASP A 325 6.96 -19.52 24.39
C ASP A 325 6.84 -20.86 23.62
N SER A 326 5.79 -21.64 23.83
CA SER A 326 5.66 -22.98 23.23
C SER A 326 5.08 -22.96 21.81
N ARG A 327 4.27 -21.95 21.48
CA ARG A 327 3.51 -21.86 20.23
C ARG A 327 3.45 -20.43 19.72
N LEU A 328 3.23 -20.31 18.42
CA LEU A 328 2.98 -19.05 17.73
C LEU A 328 1.55 -19.08 17.16
N ALA A 329 0.80 -18.02 17.34
CA ALA A 329 -0.39 -17.73 16.58
C ALA A 329 -0.01 -16.80 15.41
N VAL A 330 -0.29 -17.21 14.20
CA VAL A 330 0.20 -16.54 12.98
C VAL A 330 -0.96 -16.26 12.05
N THR A 331 -1.13 -15.04 11.63
CA THR A 331 -2.01 -14.73 10.49
C THR A 331 -1.31 -15.13 9.20
N ALA A 332 -1.89 -16.04 8.44
CA ALA A 332 -1.34 -16.54 7.20
C ALA A 332 -2.41 -16.59 6.09
N ARG A 333 -1.99 -16.37 4.86
CA ARG A 333 -2.86 -16.57 3.70
C ARG A 333 -2.83 -18.02 3.26
N ASP A 334 -4.01 -18.63 3.17
CA ASP A 334 -4.14 -19.97 2.58
C ASP A 334 -3.78 -19.94 1.09
N PRO A 335 -2.88 -20.81 0.62
CA PRO A 335 -2.46 -20.80 -0.78
C PRO A 335 -3.56 -21.19 -1.77
N LEU A 336 -4.55 -21.98 -1.34
CA LEU A 336 -5.65 -22.46 -2.17
C LEU A 336 -6.87 -21.56 -2.10
N LEU A 337 -7.32 -21.24 -0.87
CA LEU A 337 -8.54 -20.46 -0.64
C LEU A 337 -8.28 -18.95 -0.73
N ARG A 338 -7.02 -18.51 -0.67
CA ARG A 338 -6.59 -17.11 -0.66
C ARG A 338 -7.16 -16.29 0.52
N ALA A 339 -7.87 -16.93 1.43
CA ALA A 339 -8.34 -16.33 2.67
C ALA A 339 -7.20 -16.17 3.68
N LEU A 340 -7.32 -15.22 4.57
CA LEU A 340 -6.42 -15.10 5.72
C LEU A 340 -6.98 -15.93 6.87
N ASP A 341 -6.15 -16.78 7.44
CA ASP A 341 -6.49 -17.65 8.57
C ASP A 341 -5.50 -17.49 9.71
N VAL A 342 -5.92 -17.87 10.90
CA VAL A 342 -5.03 -18.02 12.04
C VAL A 342 -4.48 -19.43 12.07
N LEU A 343 -3.15 -19.56 11.97
CA LEU A 343 -2.40 -20.79 12.13
C LEU A 343 -1.77 -20.85 13.52
N MET A 344 -1.72 -22.07 14.06
CA MET A 344 -0.94 -22.41 15.26
C MET A 344 0.33 -23.14 14.84
N VAL A 345 1.48 -22.58 15.23
CA VAL A 345 2.79 -23.11 14.87
C VAL A 345 3.59 -23.40 16.13
N PRO A 346 4.05 -24.64 16.36
CA PRO A 346 4.93 -24.95 17.47
C PRO A 346 6.25 -24.17 17.36
N ALA A 347 6.61 -23.44 18.42
CA ALA A 347 7.74 -22.50 18.40
C ALA A 347 9.12 -23.21 18.31
N ASN A 348 9.17 -24.51 18.58
CA ASN A 348 10.36 -25.35 18.44
C ASN A 348 10.44 -26.09 17.10
N GLY A 349 9.42 -25.95 16.23
CA GLY A 349 9.36 -26.64 14.94
C GLY A 349 9.19 -28.16 15.02
N ALA A 350 8.97 -28.74 16.21
CA ALA A 350 8.94 -30.18 16.41
C ALA A 350 7.67 -30.87 15.91
N LEU A 351 6.60 -30.13 15.74
CA LEU A 351 5.31 -30.63 15.27
C LEU A 351 4.83 -29.80 14.06
N PRO A 352 3.99 -30.37 13.18
CA PRO A 352 3.42 -29.61 12.10
C PRO A 352 2.50 -28.49 12.61
N SER A 353 2.44 -27.40 11.87
CA SER A 353 1.45 -26.33 12.08
C SER A 353 0.04 -26.83 11.76
N PHE A 354 -0.96 -26.26 12.42
CA PHE A 354 -2.38 -26.53 12.10
C PHE A 354 -3.18 -25.24 12.01
N ARG A 355 -4.25 -25.26 11.22
CA ARG A 355 -5.16 -24.14 11.11
C ARG A 355 -6.08 -24.09 12.31
N LEU A 356 -6.11 -22.96 13.00
CA LEU A 356 -7.06 -22.68 14.07
C LEU A 356 -8.42 -22.27 13.51
N THR A 357 -8.42 -21.47 12.44
CA THR A 357 -9.63 -21.04 11.75
C THR A 357 -9.71 -21.68 10.37
N THR A 358 -10.91 -21.98 9.90
CA THR A 358 -11.16 -22.69 8.65
C THR A 358 -12.31 -22.06 7.85
N SER A 359 -12.72 -20.84 8.20
CA SER A 359 -13.78 -20.13 7.49
C SER A 359 -13.31 -19.67 6.11
N LEU A 360 -14.26 -19.44 5.21
CA LEU A 360 -13.95 -18.80 3.91
C LEU A 360 -13.73 -17.29 4.04
N ALA A 361 -14.05 -16.72 5.19
CA ALA A 361 -13.84 -15.32 5.50
C ALA A 361 -12.44 -15.09 6.10
N ALA A 362 -11.96 -13.86 6.06
CA ALA A 362 -10.67 -13.52 6.66
C ALA A 362 -10.74 -13.55 8.19
N ASP A 363 -9.82 -14.28 8.80
CA ASP A 363 -9.58 -14.34 10.24
C ASP A 363 -8.14 -13.85 10.51
N THR A 364 -7.99 -12.78 11.31
CA THR A 364 -6.73 -12.05 11.47
C THR A 364 -6.52 -11.58 12.91
N ASP A 365 -5.38 -10.94 13.18
CA ASP A 365 -5.10 -10.23 14.44
C ASP A 365 -5.21 -11.14 15.69
N PRO A 366 -4.50 -12.30 15.72
CA PRO A 366 -4.57 -13.21 16.85
C PRO A 366 -3.94 -12.60 18.10
N VAL A 367 -4.57 -12.84 19.27
CA VAL A 367 -4.12 -12.37 20.57
C VAL A 367 -4.31 -13.50 21.60
N TRP A 368 -3.26 -13.78 22.38
CA TRP A 368 -3.29 -14.80 23.43
C TRP A 368 -3.94 -14.28 24.71
N SER A 369 -4.69 -15.13 25.38
CA SER A 369 -4.98 -14.92 26.81
C SER A 369 -3.71 -15.08 27.65
N ALA A 370 -3.64 -14.40 28.78
CA ALA A 370 -2.44 -14.42 29.64
C ALA A 370 -2.03 -15.83 30.13
N ASP A 371 -2.97 -16.77 30.21
CA ASP A 371 -2.71 -18.18 30.58
C ASP A 371 -2.34 -19.06 29.36
N GLY A 372 -2.37 -18.52 28.15
CA GLY A 372 -2.06 -19.22 26.91
C GLY A 372 -3.09 -20.29 26.51
N ARG A 373 -4.23 -20.36 27.16
CA ARG A 373 -5.26 -21.38 26.90
C ARG A 373 -6.29 -20.96 25.88
N ARG A 374 -6.47 -19.65 25.69
CA ARG A 374 -7.46 -19.08 24.76
C ARG A 374 -6.76 -18.12 23.80
N ILE A 375 -7.41 -17.91 22.68
CA ILE A 375 -7.01 -16.95 21.68
C ILE A 375 -8.20 -16.11 21.26
N ALA A 376 -7.99 -14.83 21.07
CA ALA A 376 -8.92 -13.92 20.42
C ALA A 376 -8.40 -13.58 19.03
N PHE A 377 -9.28 -13.37 18.09
CA PHE A 377 -8.94 -12.97 16.73
C PHE A 377 -10.08 -12.18 16.09
N ARG A 378 -9.74 -11.38 15.10
CA ARG A 378 -10.72 -10.67 14.27
C ARG A 378 -11.24 -11.60 13.20
N SER A 379 -12.57 -11.68 13.02
CA SER A 379 -13.23 -12.49 12.00
C SER A 379 -14.15 -11.65 11.11
N MET A 380 -14.24 -12.03 9.84
CA MET A 380 -15.14 -11.44 8.84
C MET A 380 -16.31 -12.37 8.47
N GLN A 381 -16.57 -13.41 9.24
CA GLN A 381 -17.56 -14.47 8.90
C GLN A 381 -18.98 -13.94 8.70
N ARG A 382 -19.35 -12.87 9.37
CA ARG A 382 -20.70 -12.26 9.23
C ARG A 382 -20.74 -11.06 8.29
N GLY A 383 -19.70 -10.89 7.45
CA GLY A 383 -19.59 -9.78 6.52
C GLY A 383 -19.16 -8.44 7.15
N ARG A 384 -18.86 -8.44 8.44
CA ARG A 384 -18.35 -7.29 9.23
C ARG A 384 -17.30 -7.77 10.22
N PRO A 385 -16.34 -6.91 10.59
CA PRO A 385 -15.32 -7.29 11.56
C PRO A 385 -15.92 -7.55 12.94
N GLU A 386 -15.58 -8.69 13.53
CA GLU A 386 -15.97 -9.09 14.89
C GLU A 386 -14.76 -9.68 15.60
N VAL A 387 -14.72 -9.58 16.93
CA VAL A 387 -13.73 -10.29 17.75
C VAL A 387 -14.35 -11.61 18.21
N LEU A 388 -13.72 -12.71 17.81
CA LEU A 388 -14.09 -14.04 18.29
C LEU A 388 -13.02 -14.54 19.27
N THR A 389 -13.44 -15.35 20.24
CA THR A 389 -12.54 -16.02 21.18
C THR A 389 -12.81 -17.51 21.22
N GLY A 390 -11.77 -18.30 21.40
CA GLY A 390 -11.87 -19.75 21.48
C GLY A 390 -10.67 -20.38 22.19
N PRO A 391 -10.70 -21.73 22.43
CA PRO A 391 -9.55 -22.43 22.97
C PRO A 391 -8.39 -22.40 21.98
N ALA A 392 -7.17 -22.30 22.51
CA ALA A 392 -5.95 -22.27 21.70
C ALA A 392 -5.46 -23.67 21.28
N ASP A 393 -5.97 -24.71 21.89
CA ASP A 393 -5.77 -26.13 21.54
C ASP A 393 -6.94 -26.60 20.68
N PHE A 394 -6.77 -26.43 19.38
CA PHE A 394 -7.80 -26.77 18.41
C PHE A 394 -8.04 -28.28 18.32
N ARG A 395 -9.31 -28.65 18.37
CA ARG A 395 -9.80 -29.94 17.88
C ARG A 395 -10.54 -29.73 16.56
N PRO A 396 -10.40 -30.66 15.59
CA PRO A 396 -11.02 -30.50 14.28
C PRO A 396 -12.51 -30.14 14.34
N ALA A 397 -12.99 -29.39 13.36
CA ALA A 397 -14.34 -28.90 13.26
C ALA A 397 -15.41 -29.91 13.71
N GLY A 398 -16.19 -29.55 14.73
CA GLY A 398 -17.35 -30.33 15.21
C GLY A 398 -17.34 -30.69 16.70
N THR A 399 -16.27 -30.45 17.44
CA THR A 399 -16.18 -30.87 18.87
C THR A 399 -15.73 -29.78 19.86
N GLY A 400 -15.53 -28.54 19.41
CA GLY A 400 -15.16 -27.41 20.29
C GLY A 400 -16.34 -26.44 20.49
N ASP A 401 -16.34 -25.75 21.64
CA ASP A 401 -17.25 -24.61 21.84
C ASP A 401 -17.07 -23.61 20.71
N PRO A 402 -18.20 -23.09 20.14
CA PRO A 402 -18.10 -22.05 19.13
C PRO A 402 -17.38 -20.84 19.71
N ALA A 403 -16.52 -20.21 18.90
CA ALA A 403 -15.84 -18.99 19.30
C ALA A 403 -16.84 -17.96 19.83
N ARG A 404 -16.62 -17.52 21.07
CA ARG A 404 -17.51 -16.56 21.72
C ARG A 404 -17.20 -15.16 21.23
N TYR A 405 -18.22 -14.45 20.80
CA TYR A 405 -18.13 -13.04 20.45
C TYR A 405 -17.81 -12.17 21.66
N VAL A 406 -16.88 -11.25 21.52
CA VAL A 406 -16.52 -10.23 22.52
C VAL A 406 -16.38 -8.89 21.82
N GLY A 407 -17.03 -7.84 22.37
CA GLY A 407 -16.94 -6.48 21.85
C GLY A 407 -18.09 -6.09 20.92
N THR A 408 -17.85 -5.08 20.10
CA THR A 408 -18.80 -4.53 19.13
C THR A 408 -18.29 -4.67 17.70
N ASP A 409 -19.19 -4.41 16.73
CA ASP A 409 -18.85 -4.44 15.31
C ASP A 409 -17.69 -3.49 15.01
N GLY A 410 -16.68 -3.97 14.28
CA GLY A 410 -15.54 -3.18 13.86
C GLY A 410 -14.35 -3.21 14.82
N ASP A 411 -14.45 -3.88 15.97
CA ASP A 411 -13.33 -4.04 16.90
C ASP A 411 -12.23 -4.95 16.32
N VAL A 412 -10.97 -4.63 16.63
CA VAL A 412 -9.80 -5.45 16.32
C VAL A 412 -9.02 -5.68 17.62
N PRO A 413 -8.85 -6.94 18.06
CA PRO A 413 -8.13 -7.22 19.30
C PRO A 413 -6.65 -6.89 19.14
N THR A 414 -6.05 -6.32 20.18
CA THR A 414 -4.64 -5.96 20.18
C THR A 414 -3.87 -6.62 21.31
N ASP A 415 -4.45 -6.74 22.50
CA ASP A 415 -3.84 -7.44 23.63
C ASP A 415 -4.91 -7.95 24.62
N TRP A 416 -4.56 -8.98 25.43
CA TRP A 416 -5.51 -9.61 26.35
C TRP A 416 -4.87 -9.97 27.68
N ARG A 417 -5.33 -9.38 28.78
CA ARG A 417 -4.83 -9.60 30.12
C ARG A 417 -5.96 -9.90 31.11
N GLY A 418 -5.96 -11.09 31.69
CA GLY A 418 -7.04 -11.53 32.60
C GLY A 418 -8.40 -11.51 31.90
N THR A 419 -9.32 -10.71 32.42
CA THR A 419 -10.63 -10.46 31.79
C THR A 419 -10.66 -9.18 30.93
N GLU A 420 -9.55 -8.45 30.83
CA GLU A 420 -9.45 -7.19 30.12
C GLU A 420 -8.81 -7.38 28.74
N MET A 421 -9.48 -6.96 27.70
CA MET A 421 -9.00 -6.97 26.31
C MET A 421 -8.83 -5.55 25.81
N LEU A 422 -7.70 -5.25 25.18
CA LEU A 422 -7.51 -4.04 24.42
C LEU A 422 -7.97 -4.29 22.97
N VAL A 423 -8.75 -3.37 22.47
CA VAL A 423 -9.19 -3.38 21.07
C VAL A 423 -8.98 -1.99 20.47
N GLN A 424 -8.67 -1.96 19.20
CA GLN A 424 -8.81 -0.75 18.42
C GLN A 424 -10.18 -0.76 17.73
N ARG A 425 -10.92 0.32 17.92
CA ARG A 425 -12.28 0.52 17.41
C ARG A 425 -12.32 1.67 16.44
N ARG A 426 -13.02 1.51 15.35
CA ARG A 426 -13.21 2.61 14.42
C ARG A 426 -14.12 3.68 15.04
N GLY A 427 -13.53 4.86 15.31
CA GLY A 427 -14.21 6.05 15.77
C GLY A 427 -14.69 6.94 14.61
N LYS A 428 -15.00 8.19 14.90
CA LYS A 428 -15.47 9.17 13.90
C LYS A 428 -14.37 9.59 12.93
N SER A 429 -13.14 9.73 13.41
CA SER A 429 -12.02 10.31 12.66
C SER A 429 -10.89 9.31 12.39
N GLY A 430 -10.75 8.29 13.22
CA GLY A 430 -9.66 7.32 13.20
C GLY A 430 -10.02 6.05 13.94
N PHE A 431 -8.99 5.33 14.41
CA PHE A 431 -9.16 4.24 15.35
C PHE A 431 -8.91 4.75 16.76
N ASP A 432 -9.82 4.43 17.67
CA ASP A 432 -9.73 4.71 19.10
C ASP A 432 -9.28 3.46 19.86
N LEU A 433 -8.61 3.65 20.98
CA LEU A 433 -8.20 2.56 21.85
C LEU A 433 -9.21 2.35 22.98
N ILE A 434 -9.82 1.17 23.00
CA ILE A 434 -10.85 0.79 23.97
C ILE A 434 -10.37 -0.42 24.77
N ARG A 435 -10.68 -0.43 26.07
CA ARG A 435 -10.56 -1.58 26.94
C ARG A 435 -11.93 -2.20 27.18
N ILE A 436 -12.03 -3.49 26.95
CA ILE A 436 -13.25 -4.28 27.14
C ILE A 436 -13.04 -5.27 28.28
N ASN A 437 -13.93 -5.29 29.24
CA ASN A 437 -13.97 -6.38 30.21
C ASN A 437 -14.86 -7.50 29.66
N GLU A 438 -14.25 -8.66 29.37
CA GLU A 438 -14.93 -9.82 28.78
C GLU A 438 -16.05 -10.37 29.67
N ALA A 439 -15.88 -10.33 30.98
CA ALA A 439 -16.83 -10.92 31.92
C ALA A 439 -18.10 -10.06 32.10
N THR A 440 -17.95 -8.73 32.06
CA THR A 440 -19.05 -7.79 32.31
C THR A 440 -19.56 -7.12 31.04
N GLY A 441 -18.77 -7.15 29.94
CA GLY A 441 -19.02 -6.39 28.72
C GLY A 441 -18.80 -4.88 28.87
N SER A 442 -18.25 -4.42 30.01
CA SER A 442 -18.01 -3.00 30.23
C SER A 442 -16.88 -2.48 29.33
N LEU A 443 -17.07 -1.26 28.84
CA LEU A 443 -16.14 -0.57 27.95
C LEU A 443 -15.52 0.61 28.68
N THR A 444 -14.22 0.81 28.48
CA THR A 444 -13.48 1.98 28.96
C THR A 444 -12.63 2.53 27.82
N THR A 445 -12.84 3.78 27.44
CA THR A 445 -12.01 4.47 26.47
C THR A 445 -10.64 4.76 27.10
N ILE A 446 -9.58 4.35 26.43
CA ILE A 446 -8.19 4.59 26.83
C ILE A 446 -7.60 5.78 26.07
N ALA A 447 -7.85 5.85 24.77
CA ALA A 447 -7.48 6.99 23.94
C ALA A 447 -8.53 7.17 22.84
N GLU A 448 -9.07 8.38 22.75
CA GLU A 448 -10.02 8.82 21.73
C GLU A 448 -9.56 10.18 21.23
N THR A 449 -9.01 10.23 20.03
CA THR A 449 -8.47 11.44 19.42
C THR A 449 -8.90 11.53 17.95
N PRO A 450 -8.66 12.65 17.25
CA PRO A 450 -8.89 12.70 15.80
C PRO A 450 -7.96 11.82 14.96
N PHE A 451 -7.02 11.13 15.59
CA PHE A 451 -5.95 10.34 14.96
C PHE A 451 -6.24 8.83 15.07
N ASN A 452 -5.28 8.00 14.64
CA ASN A 452 -5.40 6.56 14.76
C ASN A 452 -4.59 6.06 15.96
N GLU A 453 -5.24 5.49 16.95
CA GLU A 453 -4.63 4.78 18.06
C GLU A 453 -4.73 3.27 17.80
N THR A 454 -3.58 2.62 17.61
CA THR A 454 -3.52 1.21 17.14
C THR A 454 -2.44 0.41 17.85
N ASP A 455 -2.46 -0.92 17.65
CA ASP A 455 -1.43 -1.90 18.12
C ASP A 455 -1.05 -1.73 19.59
N ALA A 456 -2.06 -1.62 20.47
CA ALA A 456 -1.87 -1.43 21.89
C ALA A 456 -1.37 -2.69 22.60
N ARG A 457 -0.46 -2.53 23.59
CA ARG A 457 0.14 -3.61 24.39
C ARG A 457 0.23 -3.24 25.86
N TRP A 458 -0.23 -4.13 26.73
CA TRP A 458 0.00 -4.03 28.16
C TRP A 458 1.47 -4.21 28.52
N SER A 459 1.98 -3.40 29.45
CA SER A 459 3.23 -3.72 30.12
C SER A 459 3.08 -5.02 30.94
N PRO A 460 4.16 -5.79 31.17
CA PRO A 460 4.09 -7.05 31.91
C PRO A 460 3.50 -6.90 33.32
N ASP A 461 3.73 -5.76 33.98
CA ASP A 461 3.13 -5.43 35.29
C ASP A 461 1.66 -4.96 35.19
N GLY A 462 1.17 -4.65 33.96
CA GLY A 462 -0.19 -4.18 33.68
C GLY A 462 -0.46 -2.75 34.10
N GLN A 463 0.57 -1.97 34.39
CA GLN A 463 0.41 -0.57 34.83
C GLN A 463 0.35 0.40 33.65
N LEU A 464 0.97 0.04 32.54
CA LEU A 464 1.09 0.89 31.36
C LEU A 464 0.57 0.19 30.10
N ILE A 465 0.14 1.00 29.13
CA ILE A 465 -0.27 0.57 27.81
C ILE A 465 0.58 1.33 26.80
N ALA A 466 1.37 0.62 25.99
CA ALA A 466 2.06 1.18 24.84
C ALA A 466 1.16 1.06 23.60
N TYR A 467 1.12 2.06 22.75
CA TYR A 467 0.32 2.06 21.52
C TYR A 467 0.95 2.95 20.45
N VAL A 468 0.47 2.81 19.22
CA VAL A 468 0.85 3.65 18.08
C VAL A 468 -0.18 4.73 17.90
N SER A 469 0.25 6.00 17.73
CA SER A 469 -0.62 7.09 17.27
C SER A 469 0.03 7.85 16.11
N ASP A 470 -0.77 8.26 15.13
CA ASP A 470 -0.32 9.08 14.00
C ASP A 470 -0.56 10.59 14.22
N GLU A 471 -0.81 11.00 15.46
CA GLU A 471 -1.02 12.41 15.87
C GLU A 471 0.04 13.39 15.32
N PRO A 472 1.34 13.08 15.33
CA PRO A 472 2.34 13.99 14.77
C PRO A 472 2.46 13.89 13.23
N GLY A 473 1.47 13.32 12.56
CA GLY A 473 1.46 13.10 11.11
C GLY A 473 2.24 11.89 10.63
N ARG A 474 2.74 11.07 11.53
CA ARG A 474 3.39 9.77 11.29
C ARG A 474 3.14 8.85 12.48
N PRO A 475 3.22 7.52 12.31
CA PRO A 475 3.14 6.60 13.44
C PRO A 475 4.27 6.84 14.43
N ASP A 476 3.93 7.13 15.67
CA ASP A 476 4.85 7.21 16.80
C ASP A 476 4.33 6.39 17.98
N ILE A 477 5.25 5.99 18.86
CA ILE A 477 4.93 5.20 20.04
C ILE A 477 4.57 6.14 21.20
N TYR A 478 3.41 5.86 21.78
CA TYR A 478 2.92 6.48 23.00
C TYR A 478 2.77 5.44 24.10
N VAL A 479 2.88 5.90 25.34
CA VAL A 479 2.59 5.09 26.52
C VAL A 479 1.65 5.86 27.44
N THR A 480 0.65 5.18 28.00
CA THR A 480 -0.32 5.74 28.95
C THR A 480 -0.55 4.80 30.13
N ASP A 481 -0.96 5.35 31.26
CA ASP A 481 -1.50 4.59 32.41
C ASP A 481 -3.00 4.26 32.25
N GLY A 482 -3.62 4.71 31.15
CA GLY A 482 -5.04 4.52 30.85
C GLY A 482 -5.97 5.43 31.64
N ARG A 483 -5.44 6.49 32.29
CA ARG A 483 -6.23 7.45 33.09
C ARG A 483 -6.18 8.86 32.48
N ASN A 484 -5.05 9.54 32.59
CA ASN A 484 -4.90 10.91 32.07
C ASN A 484 -3.51 11.22 31.55
N GLU A 485 -2.51 10.43 31.87
CA GLU A 485 -1.13 10.69 31.47
C GLU A 485 -0.77 9.88 30.23
N ARG A 486 -0.25 10.54 29.21
CA ARG A 486 0.36 9.92 28.03
C ARG A 486 1.71 10.54 27.77
N GLN A 487 2.67 9.69 27.46
CA GLN A 487 4.03 10.08 27.09
C GLN A 487 4.30 9.61 25.67
N ARG A 488 4.78 10.52 24.82
CA ARG A 488 5.34 10.15 23.51
C ARG A 488 6.75 9.63 23.71
N VAL A 489 6.96 8.35 23.37
CA VAL A 489 8.24 7.64 23.55
C VAL A 489 9.12 7.81 22.33
N SER A 490 8.59 7.61 21.11
CA SER A 490 9.36 7.82 19.88
C SER A 490 9.15 9.24 19.34
N LEU A 491 10.20 9.84 18.77
CA LEU A 491 10.18 11.19 18.20
C LEU A 491 10.45 11.21 16.69
N SER A 492 10.79 10.05 16.11
CA SER A 492 11.22 9.93 14.70
C SER A 492 10.57 8.73 14.00
N GLY A 493 9.33 8.41 14.37
CA GLY A 493 8.60 7.27 13.88
C GLY A 493 8.75 6.04 14.77
N GLY A 494 7.69 5.21 14.79
CA GLY A 494 7.67 3.94 15.52
C GLY A 494 6.38 3.16 15.28
N THR A 495 6.51 1.86 15.11
CA THR A 495 5.40 0.90 14.96
C THR A 495 5.70 -0.39 15.73
N HIS A 496 4.71 -1.23 15.91
CA HIS A 496 4.84 -2.55 16.54
C HIS A 496 5.49 -2.49 17.94
N PRO A 497 4.90 -1.76 18.91
CA PRO A 497 5.42 -1.73 20.27
C PRO A 497 5.35 -3.12 20.91
N ARG A 498 6.46 -3.55 21.55
CA ARG A 498 6.59 -4.83 22.27
C ARG A 498 7.37 -4.61 23.53
N TRP A 499 6.80 -5.00 24.64
CA TRP A 499 7.47 -4.93 25.93
C TRP A 499 8.53 -6.03 26.07
N MET A 500 9.67 -5.70 26.65
CA MET A 500 10.54 -6.73 27.15
C MET A 500 9.88 -7.47 28.33
N ARG A 501 10.20 -8.74 28.48
CA ARG A 501 9.63 -9.64 29.49
C ARG A 501 9.61 -9.08 30.91
N ASP A 502 10.67 -8.44 31.31
CA ASP A 502 10.84 -7.85 32.64
C ASP A 502 10.25 -6.43 32.78
N GLY A 503 9.66 -5.90 31.71
CA GLY A 503 9.13 -4.55 31.64
C GLY A 503 10.17 -3.45 31.67
N SER A 504 11.48 -3.78 31.61
CA SER A 504 12.59 -2.83 31.69
C SER A 504 12.73 -1.93 30.47
N ALA A 505 12.15 -2.33 29.34
CA ALA A 505 12.19 -1.54 28.12
C ALA A 505 11.03 -1.86 27.18
N LEU A 506 10.76 -0.93 26.29
CA LEU A 506 9.86 -1.07 25.15
C LEU A 506 10.70 -1.18 23.88
N LEU A 507 10.46 -2.24 23.11
CA LEU A 507 10.99 -2.42 21.76
C LEU A 507 9.95 -1.97 20.75
N PHE A 508 10.40 -1.42 19.62
CA PHE A 508 9.51 -1.05 18.51
C PHE A 508 10.29 -0.95 17.20
N LEU A 509 9.60 -0.99 16.06
CA LEU A 509 10.21 -0.83 14.75
C LEU A 509 10.23 0.65 14.32
N ARG A 510 11.38 1.09 13.80
CA ARG A 510 11.53 2.29 13.00
C ARG A 510 12.07 1.89 11.63
N GLY A 511 11.17 1.70 10.67
CA GLY A 511 11.51 1.01 9.43
C GLY A 511 11.95 -0.42 9.69
N SER A 512 13.18 -0.78 9.32
CA SER A 512 13.78 -2.10 9.60
C SER A 512 14.57 -2.14 10.91
N THR A 513 14.72 -1.03 11.61
CA THR A 513 15.52 -0.96 12.85
C THR A 513 14.66 -1.27 14.06
N VAL A 514 15.06 -2.23 14.86
CA VAL A 514 14.51 -2.43 16.21
C VAL A 514 15.09 -1.37 17.12
N MET A 515 14.22 -0.55 17.68
CA MET A 515 14.54 0.49 18.64
C MET A 515 14.28 -0.01 20.05
N ARG A 516 15.05 0.46 21.04
CA ARG A 516 14.87 0.17 22.46
C ARG A 516 14.73 1.47 23.24
N ALA A 517 13.62 1.64 23.95
CA ALA A 517 13.41 2.69 24.94
C ALA A 517 13.49 2.09 26.35
N ALA A 518 14.52 2.41 27.10
CA ALA A 518 14.67 1.92 28.47
C ALA A 518 13.63 2.61 29.38
N ARG A 519 13.05 1.85 30.31
CA ARG A 519 12.02 2.30 31.25
C ARG A 519 12.60 2.48 32.65
N THR A 520 12.29 3.62 33.28
CA THR A 520 12.58 3.87 34.70
C THR A 520 11.28 4.36 35.36
N GLY A 521 10.63 3.46 36.10
CA GLY A 521 9.30 3.75 36.65
C GLY A 521 8.24 3.94 35.56
N SER A 522 7.64 5.12 35.46
CA SER A 522 6.67 5.46 34.40
C SER A 522 7.30 6.23 33.22
N THR A 523 8.61 6.55 33.28
CA THR A 523 9.31 7.36 32.27
C THR A 523 10.19 6.52 31.36
N PHE A 524 10.52 7.06 30.18
CA PHE A 524 11.35 6.38 29.19
C PHE A 524 12.54 7.25 28.81
N GLU A 525 13.70 6.61 28.66
CA GLU A 525 14.86 7.23 28.05
C GLU A 525 14.66 7.43 26.55
N PRO A 526 15.38 8.36 25.91
CA PRO A 526 15.38 8.51 24.47
C PRO A 526 15.69 7.18 23.77
N PRO A 527 14.86 6.73 22.80
CA PRO A 527 15.06 5.45 22.15
C PRO A 527 16.40 5.36 21.42
N GLN A 528 17.09 4.24 21.62
CA GLN A 528 18.34 3.93 20.94
C GLN A 528 18.14 2.81 19.90
N PRO A 529 18.82 2.86 18.75
CA PRO A 529 18.82 1.75 17.83
C PRO A 529 19.49 0.53 18.48
N LEU A 530 18.86 -0.63 18.37
CA LEU A 530 19.39 -1.88 18.93
C LEU A 530 20.08 -2.71 17.84
N PHE A 531 19.36 -3.03 16.76
CA PHE A 531 19.87 -3.72 15.57
C PHE A 531 18.89 -3.57 14.40
N ASP A 532 19.36 -3.85 13.18
CA ASP A 532 18.54 -3.84 11.98
C ASP A 532 18.06 -5.26 11.61
N ILE A 533 16.80 -5.37 11.19
CA ILE A 533 16.23 -6.59 10.61
C ILE A 533 15.61 -6.24 9.25
N PRO A 534 16.37 -6.32 8.17
CA PRO A 534 15.89 -5.95 6.84
C PRO A 534 14.64 -6.73 6.42
N GLY A 535 13.61 -6.01 5.97
CA GLY A 535 12.37 -6.59 5.48
C GLY A 535 11.47 -7.21 6.55
N VAL A 536 11.74 -6.95 7.84
CA VAL A 536 10.86 -7.39 8.92
C VAL A 536 9.44 -6.84 8.71
N ARG A 537 8.46 -7.72 8.81
CA ARG A 537 7.05 -7.34 8.73
C ARG A 537 6.39 -7.16 10.09
N ASP A 538 6.63 -8.10 10.98
CA ASP A 538 6.12 -8.10 12.35
C ASP A 538 7.09 -8.90 13.23
N PHE A 539 7.07 -8.65 14.51
CA PHE A 539 7.87 -9.38 15.47
C PHE A 539 7.15 -9.48 16.81
N ASP A 540 7.60 -10.38 17.65
CA ASP A 540 7.16 -10.47 19.04
C ASP A 540 8.33 -10.83 19.97
N THR A 541 8.23 -10.47 21.25
CA THR A 541 9.27 -10.71 22.25
C THR A 541 9.02 -12.04 22.97
N ALA A 542 10.08 -12.82 23.20
CA ALA A 542 9.98 -14.03 24.01
C ALA A 542 9.72 -13.71 25.49
N HIS A 543 8.87 -14.53 26.12
CA HIS A 543 8.49 -14.39 27.52
C HIS A 543 9.46 -15.07 28.48
N ARG A 544 10.30 -15.99 27.98
CA ARG A 544 11.22 -16.78 28.81
C ARG A 544 12.70 -16.66 28.44
N SER A 545 13.02 -15.90 27.40
CA SER A 545 14.39 -15.71 26.91
C SER A 545 14.58 -14.33 26.31
N ASP A 546 15.83 -13.86 26.24
CA ASP A 546 16.18 -12.58 25.62
C ASP A 546 16.37 -12.78 24.09
N ARG A 547 15.27 -13.01 23.39
CA ARG A 547 15.22 -13.12 21.93
C ARG A 547 13.85 -12.68 21.42
N ILE A 548 13.77 -12.44 20.15
CA ILE A 548 12.51 -12.12 19.47
C ILE A 548 12.22 -13.16 18.39
N ILE A 549 10.94 -13.33 18.06
CA ILE A 549 10.50 -14.01 16.85
C ILE A 549 10.11 -12.96 15.82
N ALA A 550 10.61 -13.04 14.61
CA ALA A 550 10.39 -12.07 13.55
C ALA A 550 9.90 -12.74 12.27
N LEU A 551 9.01 -12.09 11.54
CA LEU A 551 8.60 -12.49 10.19
C LEU A 551 9.55 -11.84 9.18
N LEU A 552 10.46 -12.64 8.63
CA LEU A 552 11.46 -12.19 7.69
C LEU A 552 11.17 -12.69 6.27
N PRO A 553 11.45 -11.91 5.23
CA PRO A 553 11.28 -12.37 3.86
C PRO A 553 12.20 -13.58 3.61
N ALA A 554 11.74 -14.51 2.79
CA ALA A 554 12.63 -15.50 2.22
C ALA A 554 13.76 -14.75 1.51
N GLN A 555 14.98 -15.27 1.61
CA GLN A 555 16.05 -14.88 0.69
C GLN A 555 15.67 -15.45 -0.69
N SER A 556 14.72 -14.82 -1.36
CA SER A 556 14.37 -15.12 -2.73
C SER A 556 15.03 -14.07 -3.62
N GLU A 557 15.37 -14.46 -4.83
CA GLU A 557 15.78 -13.51 -5.85
C GLU A 557 14.80 -12.35 -5.89
N PRO A 558 15.28 -11.11 -6.06
CA PRO A 558 14.42 -9.93 -6.09
C PRO A 558 13.32 -10.15 -7.13
N VAL A 559 12.08 -10.07 -6.70
CA VAL A 559 10.91 -10.24 -7.58
C VAL A 559 10.78 -9.00 -8.45
N ASN A 560 11.58 -8.94 -9.52
CA ASN A 560 11.61 -7.86 -10.50
C ASN A 560 10.51 -8.01 -11.56
N ASN A 561 9.26 -8.23 -11.14
CA ASN A 561 8.16 -8.53 -12.05
C ASN A 561 7.28 -7.31 -12.34
N VAL A 562 7.88 -6.19 -12.71
CA VAL A 562 7.14 -5.09 -13.32
C VAL A 562 6.96 -5.40 -14.80
N SER A 563 5.71 -5.61 -15.20
CA SER A 563 5.32 -5.81 -16.60
C SER A 563 5.07 -4.48 -17.27
N VAL A 564 5.54 -4.36 -18.51
CA VAL A 564 5.31 -3.22 -19.39
C VAL A 564 4.44 -3.68 -20.55
N LEU A 565 3.30 -3.07 -20.73
CA LEU A 565 2.41 -3.33 -21.85
C LEU A 565 2.43 -2.12 -22.79
N LEU A 566 3.11 -2.26 -23.92
CA LEU A 566 3.15 -1.26 -24.97
C LEU A 566 1.88 -1.37 -25.84
N ASN A 567 1.42 -0.26 -26.37
CA ASN A 567 0.23 -0.17 -27.23
C ASN A 567 -1.00 -0.86 -26.64
N TRP A 568 -1.18 -0.74 -25.31
CA TRP A 568 -2.25 -1.41 -24.58
C TRP A 568 -3.65 -1.12 -25.11
N ARG A 569 -3.85 0.04 -25.76
CA ARG A 569 -5.12 0.43 -26.38
C ARG A 569 -5.53 -0.50 -27.54
N SER A 570 -4.57 -1.17 -28.19
CA SER A 570 -4.89 -2.15 -29.24
C SER A 570 -5.63 -3.40 -28.72
N LEU A 571 -5.65 -3.61 -27.40
CA LEU A 571 -6.43 -4.66 -26.74
C LEU A 571 -7.90 -4.24 -26.50
N LEU A 572 -8.21 -2.97 -26.68
CA LEU A 572 -9.53 -2.42 -26.41
C LEU A 572 -10.41 -2.51 -27.67
N PRO A 573 -11.74 -2.58 -27.53
CA PRO A 573 -12.64 -2.55 -28.68
C PRO A 573 -12.50 -1.24 -29.45
N ALA A 574 -12.44 -1.35 -30.77
CA ALA A 574 -12.31 -0.20 -31.67
C ALA A 574 -13.49 0.78 -31.53
N ASP A 575 -14.67 0.27 -31.22
CA ASP A 575 -15.87 1.05 -30.91
C ASP A 575 -16.55 0.49 -29.65
N PRO A 576 -16.39 1.18 -28.52
CA PRO A 576 -17.00 0.78 -27.26
C PRO A 576 -18.54 0.74 -27.30
N ASP A 577 -19.19 1.52 -28.14
CA ASP A 577 -20.65 1.57 -28.22
C ASP A 577 -21.21 0.32 -28.94
N LEU A 578 -20.48 -0.21 -29.91
CA LEU A 578 -20.79 -1.53 -30.50
C LEU A 578 -20.59 -2.68 -29.49
N ALA A 579 -19.63 -2.60 -28.62
CA ALA A 579 -19.41 -3.60 -27.57
C ALA A 579 -20.51 -3.57 -26.49
N ARG A 580 -21.07 -2.40 -26.16
CA ARG A 580 -22.22 -2.25 -25.27
C ARG A 580 -23.48 -2.94 -25.79
N ASN A 581 -23.78 -2.79 -27.06
CA ASN A 581 -24.98 -3.37 -27.67
C ASN A 581 -24.94 -4.90 -27.69
N ARG A 582 -23.75 -5.52 -27.84
CA ARG A 582 -23.59 -6.98 -27.77
C ARG A 582 -23.79 -7.59 -26.37
N ARG A 583 -23.58 -6.83 -25.28
CA ARG A 583 -23.85 -7.30 -23.91
C ARG A 583 -25.31 -7.13 -23.47
N ARG A 584 -26.08 -6.22 -24.11
CA ARG A 584 -27.51 -6.04 -23.84
C ARG A 584 -28.39 -7.07 -24.54
N THR A 585 -27.85 -7.79 -25.52
CA THR A 585 -28.56 -8.82 -26.33
C THR A 585 -28.18 -10.26 -25.92
N ARG A 586 -27.40 -10.45 -24.88
CA ARG A 586 -27.16 -11.71 -24.19
C ARG A 586 -27.68 -11.63 -22.75
#